data_35a9a82d40a29d7ca142dac246d97f8b
#
_entry.id   35a9a82d40a29d7ca142dac246d97f8b
#
_cell.length_a   1.000
_cell.length_b   1.000
_cell.length_c   1.000
_cell.angle_alpha   90.00
_cell.angle_beta   90.00
_cell.angle_gamma   90.00
#
_symmetry.space_group_name_H-M   'P 1'
#
loop_
_entity.id
_entity.type
_entity.pdbx_description
1 polymer ?
#
loop_
_entity_poly.entity_id
_entity_poly.type
_entity_poly.pdbx_seq_one_letter_code
_entity_poly.pdbx_strand_id
1 'polypeptide(L)'
;MLVLIRGAGDIATGIALRLHRSGLQVVMTDLPRPTAIRRTVCFSPAITDGETTVEGVRAVYAPDTVSAKKYLSQGAVPVLADPELACLHELHPDALVDAILAKRNLGTRMTDAPVVVGVGPGFTAGEDCHAVVETMRGHTLGRVIYRGSALPNTNIPGLIGGYAGERVLRAPADGIFTQLLDIGAEVKAGDIAGAVGGEPMRCTIDGVLRGILPSGTPVHRGMKSGDVDPRCQPEYCTTASDKALAVGGGVLEAILHLSGALDQV
;
A
#
# COMPACT_ATOMS: atom_id res chain seq x y z
N MET A 1 7.35 -0.74 -20.78
CA MET A 1 7.48 -1.77 -19.72
C MET A 1 6.22 -1.74 -18.88
N LEU A 2 5.60 -2.92 -18.68
CA LEU A 2 4.41 -3.13 -17.86
C LEU A 2 4.81 -3.69 -16.49
N VAL A 3 4.38 -3.03 -15.43
CA VAL A 3 4.61 -3.47 -14.04
C VAL A 3 3.28 -3.83 -13.40
N LEU A 4 3.17 -5.03 -12.87
CA LEU A 4 2.05 -5.47 -12.03
C LEU A 4 2.44 -5.30 -10.56
N ILE A 5 1.63 -4.56 -9.79
CA ILE A 5 1.83 -4.40 -8.35
C ILE A 5 0.75 -5.18 -7.61
N ARG A 6 1.14 -6.15 -6.82
CA ARG A 6 0.27 -6.87 -5.90
C ARG A 6 0.07 -6.04 -4.64
N GLY A 7 -1.15 -5.54 -4.41
CA GLY A 7 -1.52 -4.56 -3.39
C GLY A 7 -1.76 -3.18 -3.98
N ALA A 8 -2.72 -2.43 -3.41
CA ALA A 8 -3.05 -1.05 -3.76
C ALA A 8 -3.22 -0.13 -2.54
N GLY A 9 -2.63 -0.53 -1.38
CA GLY A 9 -2.53 0.29 -0.18
C GLY A 9 -1.55 1.45 -0.31
N ASP A 10 -1.29 2.20 0.77
CA ASP A 10 -0.51 3.45 0.74
C ASP A 10 0.94 3.27 0.24
N ILE A 11 1.64 2.21 0.65
CA ILE A 11 3.01 1.94 0.17
C ILE A 11 2.98 1.52 -1.30
N ALA A 12 2.09 0.61 -1.68
CA ALA A 12 1.91 0.18 -3.07
C ALA A 12 1.55 1.36 -3.99
N THR A 13 0.70 2.28 -3.52
CA THR A 13 0.36 3.50 -4.25
C THR A 13 1.56 4.43 -4.41
N GLY A 14 2.39 4.62 -3.36
CA GLY A 14 3.63 5.39 -3.49
C GLY A 14 4.61 4.79 -4.50
N ILE A 15 4.68 3.46 -4.57
CA ILE A 15 5.43 2.74 -5.62
C ILE A 15 4.81 3.06 -6.99
N ALA A 16 3.50 2.89 -7.15
CA ALA A 16 2.78 3.16 -8.40
C ALA A 16 2.99 4.59 -8.89
N LEU A 17 2.95 5.58 -8.00
CA LEU A 17 3.22 6.99 -8.32
C LEU A 17 4.63 7.19 -8.90
N ARG A 18 5.66 6.56 -8.29
CA ARG A 18 7.04 6.63 -8.78
C ARG A 18 7.18 6.01 -10.16
N LEU A 19 6.66 4.79 -10.34
CA LEU A 19 6.75 4.06 -11.60
C LEU A 19 5.98 4.77 -12.72
N HIS A 20 4.73 5.18 -12.46
CA HIS A 20 3.89 5.86 -13.43
C HIS A 20 4.50 7.21 -13.89
N ARG A 21 5.00 8.02 -12.95
CA ARG A 21 5.68 9.30 -13.25
C ARG A 21 7.02 9.12 -13.97
N SER A 22 7.61 7.92 -13.88
CA SER A 22 8.81 7.55 -14.63
C SER A 22 8.52 6.96 -16.01
N GLY A 23 7.23 6.97 -16.44
CA GLY A 23 6.81 6.52 -17.78
C GLY A 23 6.55 5.01 -17.89
N LEU A 24 6.52 4.26 -16.78
CA LEU A 24 6.16 2.85 -16.81
C LEU A 24 4.64 2.69 -16.76
N GLN A 25 4.12 1.68 -17.45
CA GLN A 25 2.72 1.27 -17.33
C GLN A 25 2.55 0.46 -16.04
N VAL A 26 1.55 0.81 -15.25
CA VAL A 26 1.30 0.18 -13.94
C VAL A 26 -0.11 -0.39 -13.89
N VAL A 27 -0.23 -1.65 -13.51
CA VAL A 27 -1.48 -2.31 -13.11
C VAL A 27 -1.36 -2.70 -11.65
N MET A 28 -2.45 -2.59 -10.89
CA MET A 28 -2.47 -2.99 -9.49
C MET A 28 -3.55 -4.02 -9.21
N THR A 29 -3.36 -4.84 -8.18
CA THR A 29 -4.39 -5.74 -7.67
C THR A 29 -4.59 -5.53 -6.17
N ASP A 30 -5.79 -5.79 -5.68
CA ASP A 30 -6.06 -5.79 -4.22
C ASP A 30 -7.24 -6.75 -3.92
N LEU A 31 -7.62 -6.82 -2.64
CA LEU A 31 -8.79 -7.53 -2.17
C LEU A 31 -10.07 -6.92 -2.76
N PRO A 32 -11.13 -7.71 -3.01
CA PRO A 32 -12.44 -7.19 -3.41
C PRO A 32 -13.04 -6.22 -2.38
N ARG A 33 -12.63 -6.34 -1.13
CA ARG A 33 -12.93 -5.40 -0.03
C ARG A 33 -11.63 -4.96 0.62
N PRO A 34 -11.01 -3.89 0.14
CA PRO A 34 -9.73 -3.42 0.65
C PRO A 34 -9.80 -3.00 2.11
N THR A 35 -8.73 -3.25 2.85
CA THR A 35 -8.61 -2.92 4.28
C THR A 35 -7.62 -1.79 4.55
N ALA A 36 -7.28 -1.01 3.52
CA ALA A 36 -6.40 0.14 3.68
C ALA A 36 -7.05 1.21 4.57
N ILE A 37 -6.34 1.64 5.61
CA ILE A 37 -6.85 2.70 6.51
C ILE A 37 -6.58 4.10 5.98
N ARG A 38 -5.46 4.32 5.27
CA ARG A 38 -5.10 5.61 4.67
C ARG A 38 -5.69 5.77 3.27
N ARG A 39 -7.01 5.64 3.18
CA ARG A 39 -7.77 5.52 1.91
C ARG A 39 -7.53 6.68 0.95
N THR A 40 -7.36 7.89 1.45
CA THR A 40 -7.13 9.12 0.66
C THR A 40 -5.79 9.17 -0.07
N VAL A 41 -4.86 8.26 0.25
CA VAL A 41 -3.56 8.11 -0.42
C VAL A 41 -3.35 6.69 -0.96
N CYS A 42 -4.46 5.95 -1.19
CA CYS A 42 -4.44 4.59 -1.71
C CYS A 42 -5.20 4.52 -3.03
N PHE A 43 -4.76 3.63 -3.93
CA PHE A 43 -5.52 3.31 -5.13
C PHE A 43 -6.55 2.21 -4.93
N SER A 44 -6.48 1.47 -3.82
CA SER A 44 -7.46 0.43 -3.46
C SER A 44 -8.93 0.90 -3.43
N PRO A 45 -9.29 2.16 -3.03
CA PRO A 45 -10.67 2.62 -3.12
C PRO A 45 -11.27 2.60 -4.52
N ALA A 46 -10.46 2.61 -5.58
CA ALA A 46 -10.98 2.45 -6.94
C ALA A 46 -11.86 1.20 -7.10
N ILE A 47 -11.56 0.10 -6.37
CA ILE A 47 -12.33 -1.15 -6.43
C ILE A 47 -13.78 -0.95 -5.93
N THR A 48 -13.97 -0.13 -4.89
CA THR A 48 -15.30 0.10 -4.29
C THR A 48 -16.03 1.30 -4.88
N ASP A 49 -15.28 2.33 -5.30
CA ASP A 49 -15.82 3.64 -5.66
C ASP A 49 -15.80 3.85 -7.21
N GLY A 50 -15.23 2.88 -7.96
CA GLY A 50 -15.06 2.92 -9.41
C GLY A 50 -13.76 3.58 -9.83
N GLU A 51 -13.38 4.70 -9.21
CA GLU A 51 -12.10 5.38 -9.45
C GLU A 51 -11.64 6.17 -8.23
N THR A 52 -10.37 6.54 -8.23
CA THR A 52 -9.78 7.44 -7.23
C THR A 52 -8.60 8.18 -7.85
N THR A 53 -8.18 9.28 -7.21
CA THR A 53 -7.02 10.06 -7.67
C THR A 53 -6.12 10.37 -6.47
N VAL A 54 -4.83 10.09 -6.61
CA VAL A 54 -3.82 10.44 -5.61
C VAL A 54 -2.74 11.25 -6.29
N GLU A 55 -2.49 12.45 -5.79
CA GLU A 55 -1.48 13.39 -6.33
C GLU A 55 -1.54 13.56 -7.86
N GLY A 56 -2.74 13.68 -8.42
CA GLY A 56 -2.97 13.89 -9.86
C GLY A 56 -2.90 12.62 -10.72
N VAL A 57 -2.54 11.46 -10.15
CA VAL A 57 -2.58 10.18 -10.87
C VAL A 57 -3.92 9.50 -10.64
N ARG A 58 -4.63 9.22 -11.73
CA ARG A 58 -5.95 8.56 -11.70
C ARG A 58 -5.81 7.06 -11.69
N ALA A 59 -6.51 6.38 -10.77
CA ALA A 59 -6.67 4.95 -10.75
C ALA A 59 -8.14 4.57 -10.96
N VAL A 60 -8.39 3.49 -11.72
CA VAL A 60 -9.73 3.08 -12.13
C VAL A 60 -9.93 1.59 -11.88
N TYR A 61 -11.09 1.22 -11.35
CA TYR A 61 -11.45 -0.19 -11.22
C TYR A 61 -11.53 -0.86 -12.59
N ALA A 62 -10.81 -1.95 -12.75
CA ALA A 62 -10.86 -2.80 -13.93
C ALA A 62 -11.44 -4.16 -13.53
N PRO A 63 -12.64 -4.53 -14.01
CA PRO A 63 -13.25 -5.81 -13.68
C PRO A 63 -12.51 -7.00 -14.32
N ASP A 64 -11.74 -6.75 -15.37
CA ASP A 64 -10.99 -7.74 -16.13
C ASP A 64 -9.74 -7.13 -16.79
N THR A 65 -8.92 -7.99 -17.38
CA THR A 65 -7.66 -7.61 -18.04
C THR A 65 -7.88 -6.83 -19.35
N VAL A 66 -9.02 -7.00 -20.03
CA VAL A 66 -9.37 -6.24 -21.23
C VAL A 66 -9.62 -4.79 -20.85
N SER A 67 -10.41 -4.56 -19.80
CA SER A 67 -10.65 -3.23 -19.23
C SER A 67 -9.35 -2.60 -18.71
N ALA A 68 -8.48 -3.39 -18.08
CA ALA A 68 -7.18 -2.93 -17.61
C ALA A 68 -6.31 -2.41 -18.76
N LYS A 69 -6.18 -3.16 -19.85
CA LYS A 69 -5.44 -2.75 -21.05
C LYS A 69 -6.02 -1.48 -21.67
N LYS A 70 -7.36 -1.33 -21.68
CA LYS A 70 -8.03 -0.11 -22.13
C LYS A 70 -7.66 1.09 -21.26
N TYR A 71 -7.70 0.97 -19.92
CA TYR A 71 -7.38 2.10 -19.04
C TYR A 71 -5.89 2.46 -19.08
N LEU A 72 -4.99 1.48 -19.24
CA LEU A 72 -3.57 1.75 -19.49
C LEU A 72 -3.36 2.63 -20.74
N SER A 73 -4.07 2.36 -21.83
CA SER A 73 -3.97 3.17 -23.06
C SER A 73 -4.48 4.61 -22.89
N GLN A 74 -5.26 4.87 -21.84
CA GLN A 74 -5.76 6.19 -21.44
C GLN A 74 -4.87 6.90 -20.41
N GLY A 75 -3.74 6.30 -20.05
CA GLY A 75 -2.81 6.86 -19.06
C GLY A 75 -3.27 6.72 -17.59
N ALA A 76 -4.31 5.92 -17.31
CA ALA A 76 -4.75 5.63 -15.96
C ALA A 76 -4.06 4.38 -15.40
N VAL A 77 -4.09 4.22 -14.07
CA VAL A 77 -3.64 3.03 -13.37
C VAL A 77 -4.86 2.13 -13.10
N PRO A 78 -5.03 1.00 -13.82
CA PRO A 78 -6.10 0.05 -13.52
C PRO A 78 -5.84 -0.70 -12.23
N VAL A 79 -6.91 -0.93 -11.46
CA VAL A 79 -6.89 -1.71 -10.20
C VAL A 79 -7.89 -2.85 -10.33
N LEU A 80 -7.43 -4.11 -10.23
CA LEU A 80 -8.25 -5.30 -10.29
C LEU A 80 -8.52 -5.85 -8.88
N ALA A 81 -9.71 -6.42 -8.68
CA ALA A 81 -10.04 -7.17 -7.47
C ALA A 81 -9.54 -8.63 -7.61
N ASP A 82 -8.22 -8.81 -7.59
CA ASP A 82 -7.54 -10.09 -7.89
C ASP A 82 -6.38 -10.34 -6.92
N PRO A 83 -6.64 -10.77 -5.67
CA PRO A 83 -5.58 -11.03 -4.69
C PRO A 83 -4.69 -12.22 -5.04
N GLU A 84 -5.17 -13.15 -5.87
CA GLU A 84 -4.48 -14.37 -6.26
C GLU A 84 -3.66 -14.24 -7.55
N LEU A 85 -3.64 -13.03 -8.15
CA LEU A 85 -2.90 -12.73 -9.38
C LEU A 85 -3.32 -13.59 -10.58
N ALA A 86 -4.59 -13.94 -10.73
CA ALA A 86 -5.08 -14.67 -11.89
C ALA A 86 -4.82 -13.91 -13.21
N CYS A 87 -4.83 -12.56 -13.14
CA CYS A 87 -4.53 -11.67 -14.25
C CYS A 87 -3.09 -11.79 -14.79
N LEU A 88 -2.17 -12.39 -14.05
CA LEU A 88 -0.75 -12.50 -14.40
C LEU A 88 -0.56 -13.21 -15.75
N HIS A 89 -1.32 -14.31 -15.98
CA HIS A 89 -1.25 -15.11 -17.18
C HIS A 89 -1.79 -14.42 -18.44
N GLU A 90 -2.58 -13.35 -18.30
CA GLU A 90 -3.14 -12.59 -19.41
C GLU A 90 -2.41 -11.25 -19.66
N LEU A 91 -1.85 -10.69 -18.61
CA LEU A 91 -1.13 -9.41 -18.68
C LEU A 91 0.33 -9.59 -19.10
N HIS A 92 0.97 -10.71 -18.75
CA HIS A 92 2.40 -10.97 -19.00
C HIS A 92 3.27 -9.76 -18.65
N PRO A 93 3.30 -9.30 -17.37
CA PRO A 93 4.05 -8.12 -17.00
C PRO A 93 5.56 -8.37 -17.12
N ASP A 94 6.32 -7.30 -17.45
CA ASP A 94 7.78 -7.32 -17.44
C ASP A 94 8.33 -7.39 -16.00
N ALA A 95 7.57 -6.86 -15.03
CA ALA A 95 7.91 -6.94 -13.62
C ALA A 95 6.68 -7.16 -12.74
N LEU A 96 6.85 -7.96 -11.67
CA LEU A 96 5.90 -8.12 -10.57
C LEU A 96 6.50 -7.51 -9.29
N VAL A 97 5.71 -6.68 -8.61
CA VAL A 97 6.07 -6.10 -7.30
C VAL A 97 5.07 -6.57 -6.26
N ASP A 98 5.48 -7.39 -5.29
CA ASP A 98 4.60 -7.75 -4.17
C ASP A 98 4.73 -6.71 -3.05
N ALA A 99 3.71 -5.87 -2.92
CA ALA A 99 3.61 -4.77 -1.98
C ALA A 99 2.40 -4.86 -1.04
N ILE A 100 1.87 -6.08 -0.81
CA ILE A 100 0.75 -6.29 0.14
C ILE A 100 1.17 -6.13 1.60
N LEU A 101 2.48 -6.20 1.91
CA LEU A 101 3.06 -6.03 3.25
C LEU A 101 2.52 -7.03 4.28
N ALA A 102 2.24 -8.26 3.88
CA ALA A 102 1.73 -9.33 4.75
C ALA A 102 2.73 -9.83 5.81
N LYS A 103 4.00 -9.39 5.77
CA LYS A 103 5.12 -9.80 6.63
C LYS A 103 5.53 -11.26 6.44
N ARG A 104 5.01 -11.90 5.44
CA ARG A 104 5.33 -13.24 4.96
C ARG A 104 5.01 -13.32 3.48
N ASN A 105 5.72 -14.16 2.74
CA ASN A 105 5.38 -14.45 1.35
C ASN A 105 4.05 -15.23 1.30
N LEU A 106 3.11 -14.76 0.48
CA LEU A 106 1.82 -15.40 0.22
C LEU A 106 1.76 -15.97 -1.21
N GLY A 107 2.82 -16.64 -1.61
CA GLY A 107 2.87 -17.42 -2.86
C GLY A 107 3.53 -16.72 -4.04
N THR A 108 4.12 -15.54 -3.89
CA THR A 108 4.91 -14.87 -4.93
C THR A 108 6.22 -15.64 -5.17
N ARG A 109 6.59 -15.84 -6.44
CA ARG A 109 7.74 -16.65 -6.89
C ARG A 109 8.58 -15.87 -7.89
N MET A 110 9.87 -16.16 -7.93
CA MET A 110 10.78 -15.58 -8.95
C MET A 110 10.34 -15.83 -10.39
N THR A 111 9.55 -16.89 -10.63
CA THR A 111 9.07 -17.29 -11.97
C THR A 111 7.81 -16.56 -12.41
N ASP A 112 7.22 -15.72 -11.56
CA ASP A 112 5.94 -15.06 -11.86
C ASP A 112 6.10 -13.93 -12.90
N ALA A 113 7.31 -13.36 -13.03
CA ALA A 113 7.66 -12.38 -14.06
C ALA A 113 9.18 -12.38 -14.32
N PRO A 114 9.67 -11.78 -15.43
CA PRO A 114 11.11 -11.59 -15.68
C PRO A 114 11.84 -10.89 -14.54
N VAL A 115 11.18 -9.90 -13.90
CA VAL A 115 11.66 -9.23 -12.69
C VAL A 115 10.61 -9.36 -11.59
N VAL A 116 11.00 -9.88 -10.43
CA VAL A 116 10.11 -9.99 -9.25
C VAL A 116 10.75 -9.27 -8.08
N VAL A 117 10.05 -8.31 -7.47
CA VAL A 117 10.50 -7.49 -6.34
C VAL A 117 9.57 -7.68 -5.16
N GLY A 118 10.11 -8.13 -4.03
CA GLY A 118 9.40 -8.20 -2.75
C GLY A 118 9.55 -6.90 -1.94
N VAL A 119 8.49 -6.43 -1.31
CA VAL A 119 8.51 -5.20 -0.52
C VAL A 119 8.43 -5.50 0.97
N GLY A 120 9.52 -5.26 1.68
CA GLY A 120 9.65 -5.44 3.13
C GLY A 120 9.91 -6.89 3.57
N PRO A 121 9.74 -7.18 4.87
CA PRO A 121 10.03 -8.50 5.43
C PRO A 121 9.04 -9.56 4.94
N GLY A 122 9.53 -10.79 4.87
CA GLY A 122 8.77 -11.97 4.42
C GLY A 122 9.25 -12.52 3.08
N PHE A 123 10.20 -11.84 2.44
CA PHE A 123 10.85 -12.26 1.20
C PHE A 123 12.35 -12.45 1.38
N THR A 124 12.93 -13.35 0.61
CA THR A 124 14.38 -13.55 0.50
C THR A 124 14.79 -13.40 -0.97
N ALA A 125 15.60 -12.38 -1.26
CA ALA A 125 16.14 -12.16 -2.60
C ALA A 125 17.11 -13.31 -2.97
N GLY A 126 16.88 -13.88 -4.16
CA GLY A 126 17.57 -15.07 -4.65
C GLY A 126 16.82 -16.38 -4.38
N GLU A 127 15.71 -16.35 -3.63
CA GLU A 127 14.85 -17.51 -3.33
C GLU A 127 13.40 -17.22 -3.78
N ASP A 128 12.75 -16.22 -3.19
CA ASP A 128 11.35 -15.85 -3.47
C ASP A 128 11.23 -14.87 -4.64
N CYS A 129 12.20 -13.97 -4.75
CA CYS A 129 12.19 -12.83 -5.67
C CYS A 129 13.63 -12.46 -6.07
N HIS A 130 13.77 -11.60 -7.09
CA HIS A 130 15.07 -11.15 -7.57
C HIS A 130 15.68 -10.05 -6.69
N ALA A 131 14.84 -9.23 -6.07
CA ALA A 131 15.26 -8.20 -5.12
C ALA A 131 14.20 -7.98 -4.04
N VAL A 132 14.65 -7.51 -2.87
CA VAL A 132 13.79 -7.06 -1.77
C VAL A 132 14.04 -5.57 -1.51
N VAL A 133 13.00 -4.78 -1.27
CA VAL A 133 13.15 -3.38 -0.89
C VAL A 133 12.83 -3.20 0.59
N GLU A 134 13.78 -2.62 1.34
CA GLU A 134 13.66 -2.38 2.78
C GLU A 134 12.55 -1.37 3.11
N THR A 135 11.72 -1.71 4.08
CA THR A 135 10.62 -0.86 4.55
C THR A 135 10.77 -0.38 5.99
N MET A 136 11.79 -0.82 6.73
CA MET A 136 12.06 -0.33 8.07
C MET A 136 12.47 1.14 8.01
N ARG A 137 11.81 2.01 8.83
CA ARG A 137 12.23 3.40 8.95
C ARG A 137 13.63 3.49 9.54
N GLY A 138 14.46 4.39 9.00
CA GLY A 138 15.83 4.60 9.40
C GLY A 138 16.75 4.71 8.19
N HIS A 139 18.04 4.51 8.42
CA HIS A 139 19.10 4.73 7.43
C HIS A 139 18.97 3.86 6.16
N THR A 140 18.35 2.69 6.26
CA THR A 140 18.24 1.73 5.15
C THR A 140 16.89 1.75 4.46
N LEU A 141 15.97 2.64 4.83
CA LEU A 141 14.65 2.75 4.19
C LEU A 141 14.76 2.93 2.67
N GLY A 142 14.07 2.07 1.92
CA GLY A 142 14.08 2.09 0.46
C GLY A 142 15.30 1.43 -0.19
N ARG A 143 16.25 0.91 0.60
CA ARG A 143 17.43 0.21 0.06
C ARG A 143 17.03 -1.06 -0.66
N VAL A 144 17.61 -1.28 -1.84
CA VAL A 144 17.46 -2.53 -2.60
C VAL A 144 18.44 -3.58 -2.05
N ILE A 145 17.93 -4.78 -1.84
CA ILE A 145 18.65 -5.95 -1.33
C ILE A 145 18.58 -7.02 -2.42
N TYR A 146 19.72 -7.32 -3.04
CA TYR A 146 19.82 -8.32 -4.10
C TYR A 146 20.17 -9.73 -3.59
N ARG A 147 20.50 -9.87 -2.31
CA ARG A 147 20.73 -11.17 -1.62
C ARG A 147 20.31 -11.07 -0.17
N GLY A 148 19.47 -12.01 0.27
CA GLY A 148 18.95 -12.05 1.64
C GLY A 148 17.64 -11.29 1.80
N SER A 149 17.32 -10.87 3.03
CA SER A 149 15.99 -10.37 3.41
C SER A 149 16.05 -8.97 4.02
N ALA A 150 14.93 -8.26 3.99
CA ALA A 150 14.72 -7.04 4.75
C ALA A 150 14.73 -7.31 6.26
N LEU A 151 14.93 -6.28 7.07
CA LEU A 151 14.91 -6.37 8.53
C LEU A 151 13.57 -6.97 9.02
N PRO A 152 13.62 -7.86 10.02
CA PRO A 152 12.40 -8.48 10.56
C PRO A 152 11.40 -7.45 11.07
N ASN A 153 10.11 -7.76 10.94
CA ASN A 153 9.05 -6.91 11.47
C ASN A 153 9.10 -6.87 13.00
N THR A 154 9.17 -5.68 13.57
CA THR A 154 9.20 -5.47 15.02
C THR A 154 7.81 -5.42 15.66
N ASN A 155 6.74 -5.35 14.87
CA ASN A 155 5.36 -5.05 15.28
C ASN A 155 5.19 -3.68 15.98
N ILE A 156 6.24 -2.88 16.07
CA ILE A 156 6.22 -1.55 16.65
C ILE A 156 6.09 -0.54 15.51
N PRO A 157 5.04 0.30 15.48
CA PRO A 157 4.91 1.37 14.49
C PRO A 157 6.08 2.35 14.58
N GLY A 158 6.51 2.89 13.44
CA GLY A 158 7.57 3.89 13.42
C GLY A 158 7.22 5.12 14.24
N LEU A 159 8.22 5.69 14.93
CA LEU A 159 8.10 6.91 15.73
C LEU A 159 7.77 8.10 14.80
N ILE A 160 6.73 8.85 15.13
CA ILE A 160 6.34 10.09 14.46
C ILE A 160 5.90 11.09 15.54
N GLY A 161 6.54 12.26 15.59
CA GLY A 161 6.19 13.31 16.56
C GLY A 161 6.27 12.86 18.02
N GLY A 162 7.16 11.90 18.34
CA GLY A 162 7.32 11.36 19.69
C GLY A 162 6.39 10.19 20.03
N TYR A 163 5.47 9.79 19.13
CA TYR A 163 4.50 8.71 19.35
C TYR A 163 4.75 7.53 18.40
N ALA A 164 4.55 6.32 18.86
CA ALA A 164 4.71 5.07 18.10
C ALA A 164 3.38 4.27 18.05
N GLY A 165 3.16 3.40 19.02
CA GLY A 165 1.96 2.55 19.13
C GLY A 165 0.68 3.35 19.40
N GLU A 166 0.80 4.41 20.13
CA GLU A 166 -0.30 5.30 20.55
C GLU A 166 -1.03 5.94 19.37
N ARG A 167 -0.35 6.13 18.23
CA ARG A 167 -0.96 6.64 17.01
C ARG A 167 -1.95 5.68 16.36
N VAL A 168 -1.84 4.39 16.67
CA VAL A 168 -2.63 3.35 16.01
C VAL A 168 -3.91 3.11 16.78
N LEU A 169 -5.03 3.39 16.12
CA LEU A 169 -6.35 3.05 16.65
C LEU A 169 -6.68 1.60 16.29
N ARG A 170 -7.14 0.84 17.28
CA ARG A 170 -7.45 -0.58 17.11
C ARG A 170 -8.92 -0.86 17.38
N ALA A 171 -9.51 -1.80 16.63
CA ALA A 171 -10.89 -2.24 16.84
C ALA A 171 -11.08 -2.70 18.31
N PRO A 172 -12.10 -2.18 19.02
CA PRO A 172 -12.34 -2.51 20.41
C PRO A 172 -12.94 -3.91 20.60
N ALA A 173 -13.60 -4.45 19.57
CA ALA A 173 -14.28 -5.75 19.58
C ALA A 173 -14.21 -6.44 18.22
N ASP A 174 -14.68 -7.71 18.17
CA ASP A 174 -14.99 -8.39 16.91
C ASP A 174 -16.33 -7.88 16.38
N GLY A 175 -16.47 -7.73 15.05
CA GLY A 175 -17.74 -7.33 14.45
C GLY A 175 -17.59 -6.48 13.19
N ILE A 176 -18.59 -5.66 12.93
CA ILE A 176 -18.60 -4.74 11.79
C ILE A 176 -18.22 -3.34 12.26
N PHE A 177 -17.21 -2.76 11.62
CA PHE A 177 -16.72 -1.42 11.95
C PHE A 177 -17.67 -0.35 11.42
N THR A 178 -17.91 0.68 12.23
CA THR A 178 -18.65 1.89 11.88
C THR A 178 -17.70 3.09 12.03
N GLN A 179 -17.45 3.80 10.94
CA GLN A 179 -16.71 5.07 10.94
C GLN A 179 -17.60 6.19 11.46
N LEU A 180 -17.06 7.06 12.32
CA LEU A 180 -17.78 8.21 12.88
C LEU A 180 -17.11 9.56 12.55
N LEU A 181 -15.81 9.56 12.32
CA LEU A 181 -15.05 10.75 11.88
C LEU A 181 -14.38 10.49 10.53
N ASP A 182 -14.23 11.54 9.74
CA ASP A 182 -13.59 11.47 8.44
C ASP A 182 -12.06 11.64 8.54
N ILE A 183 -11.34 11.12 7.53
CA ILE A 183 -9.91 11.38 7.37
C ILE A 183 -9.73 12.89 7.17
N GLY A 184 -8.77 13.47 7.91
CA GLY A 184 -8.51 14.91 7.94
C GLY A 184 -9.13 15.62 9.13
N ALA A 185 -10.02 14.96 9.90
CA ALA A 185 -10.59 15.55 11.11
C ALA A 185 -9.50 15.79 12.17
N GLU A 186 -9.50 16.99 12.77
CA GLU A 186 -8.75 17.26 13.99
C GLU A 186 -9.40 16.54 15.15
N VAL A 187 -8.60 15.86 15.97
CA VAL A 187 -9.07 15.03 17.07
C VAL A 187 -8.28 15.29 18.36
N LYS A 188 -8.96 15.08 19.49
CA LYS A 188 -8.36 15.07 20.82
C LYS A 188 -8.33 13.65 21.39
N ALA A 189 -7.41 13.41 22.30
CA ALA A 189 -7.40 12.17 23.08
C ALA A 189 -8.77 11.99 23.78
N GLY A 190 -9.38 10.83 23.57
CA GLY A 190 -10.72 10.50 24.07
C GLY A 190 -11.84 10.64 23.03
N ASP A 191 -11.67 11.37 21.93
CA ASP A 191 -12.66 11.49 20.86
C ASP A 191 -12.97 10.12 20.25
N ILE A 192 -14.21 9.90 19.84
CA ILE A 192 -14.67 8.64 19.25
C ILE A 192 -14.52 8.73 17.73
N ALA A 193 -13.53 8.02 17.19
CA ALA A 193 -13.28 7.99 15.74
C ALA A 193 -14.17 6.97 15.01
N GLY A 194 -14.58 5.91 15.68
CA GLY A 194 -15.43 4.84 15.15
C GLY A 194 -15.95 3.94 16.25
N ALA A 195 -16.68 2.89 15.88
CA ALA A 195 -17.23 1.91 16.82
C ALA A 195 -17.34 0.52 16.19
N VAL A 196 -17.44 -0.52 17.03
CA VAL A 196 -17.75 -1.91 16.64
C VAL A 196 -18.82 -2.45 17.59
N GLY A 197 -20.01 -2.78 17.06
CA GLY A 197 -21.10 -3.32 17.88
C GLY A 197 -21.52 -2.40 19.05
N GLY A 198 -21.34 -1.09 18.90
CA GLY A 198 -21.61 -0.10 19.95
C GLY A 198 -20.41 0.19 20.86
N GLU A 199 -19.34 -0.62 20.86
CA GLU A 199 -18.11 -0.33 21.60
C GLU A 199 -17.30 0.76 20.88
N PRO A 200 -16.98 1.91 21.54
CA PRO A 200 -16.31 3.03 20.90
C PRO A 200 -14.81 2.76 20.70
N MET A 201 -14.28 3.11 19.51
CA MET A 201 -12.87 3.23 19.23
C MET A 201 -12.45 4.69 19.44
N ARG A 202 -11.64 4.94 20.49
CA ARG A 202 -11.23 6.29 20.88
C ARG A 202 -9.84 6.64 20.37
N CYS A 203 -9.66 7.92 20.04
CA CYS A 203 -8.35 8.49 19.80
C CYS A 203 -7.53 8.49 21.09
N THR A 204 -6.29 8.06 21.01
CA THR A 204 -5.39 7.91 22.16
C THR A 204 -4.47 9.11 22.33
N ILE A 205 -4.36 9.95 21.30
CA ILE A 205 -3.54 11.18 21.26
C ILE A 205 -4.29 12.28 20.52
N ASP A 206 -3.88 13.52 20.72
CA ASP A 206 -4.25 14.67 19.90
C ASP A 206 -3.60 14.60 18.52
N GLY A 207 -4.26 15.11 17.49
CA GLY A 207 -3.70 15.14 16.14
C GLY A 207 -4.74 15.28 15.04
N VAL A 208 -4.37 14.81 13.84
CA VAL A 208 -5.26 14.67 12.69
C VAL A 208 -5.52 13.20 12.42
N LEU A 209 -6.77 12.80 12.26
CA LEU A 209 -7.16 11.44 11.86
C LEU A 209 -6.68 11.20 10.43
N ARG A 210 -5.52 10.58 10.28
CA ARG A 210 -4.87 10.37 8.97
C ARG A 210 -5.35 9.14 8.25
N GLY A 211 -5.98 8.23 8.95
CA GLY A 211 -6.50 6.99 8.36
C GLY A 211 -7.54 6.35 9.26
N ILE A 212 -8.55 5.75 8.62
CA ILE A 212 -9.61 4.99 9.28
C ILE A 212 -10.23 4.01 8.28
N LEU A 213 -10.64 2.82 8.75
CA LEU A 213 -11.37 1.86 7.94
C LEU A 213 -12.73 2.41 7.52
N PRO A 214 -13.25 2.03 6.36
CA PRO A 214 -14.61 2.37 5.95
C PRO A 214 -15.64 1.59 6.80
N SER A 215 -16.82 2.19 6.99
CA SER A 215 -17.97 1.49 7.59
C SER A 215 -18.31 0.22 6.81
N GLY A 216 -18.77 -0.81 7.52
CA GLY A 216 -19.09 -2.11 6.93
C GLY A 216 -17.91 -3.09 6.85
N THR A 217 -16.69 -2.68 7.27
CA THR A 217 -15.52 -3.57 7.29
C THR A 217 -15.62 -4.57 8.44
N PRO A 218 -15.54 -5.90 8.17
CA PRO A 218 -15.39 -6.89 9.23
C PRO A 218 -14.04 -6.71 9.93
N VAL A 219 -14.05 -6.67 11.25
CA VAL A 219 -12.84 -6.50 12.06
C VAL A 219 -12.82 -7.51 13.21
N HIS A 220 -11.62 -7.83 13.68
CA HIS A 220 -11.41 -8.54 14.94
C HIS A 220 -10.81 -7.59 15.98
N ARG A 221 -11.02 -7.88 17.27
CA ARG A 221 -10.45 -7.13 18.39
C ARG A 221 -8.94 -6.96 18.21
N GLY A 222 -8.45 -5.73 18.33
CA GLY A 222 -7.04 -5.41 18.17
C GLY A 222 -6.59 -5.16 16.73
N MET A 223 -7.43 -5.42 15.71
CA MET A 223 -7.12 -5.10 14.33
C MET A 223 -6.86 -3.60 14.19
N LYS A 224 -5.79 -3.24 13.46
CA LYS A 224 -5.49 -1.84 13.15
C LYS A 224 -6.62 -1.25 12.31
N SER A 225 -7.33 -0.27 12.84
CA SER A 225 -8.53 0.30 12.24
C SER A 225 -8.44 1.81 12.00
N GLY A 226 -7.40 2.47 12.51
CA GLY A 226 -7.15 3.88 12.27
C GLY A 226 -5.72 4.30 12.61
N ASP A 227 -5.40 5.55 12.29
CA ASP A 227 -4.08 6.17 12.52
C ASP A 227 -4.26 7.68 12.75
N VAL A 228 -3.76 8.20 13.87
CA VAL A 228 -3.72 9.64 14.18
C VAL A 228 -2.32 10.16 13.96
N ASP A 229 -2.19 11.30 13.29
CA ASP A 229 -0.91 11.97 13.07
C ASP A 229 -0.76 13.16 14.02
N PRO A 230 0.18 13.09 14.99
CA PRO A 230 0.36 14.16 15.99
C PRO A 230 0.99 15.42 15.42
N ARG A 231 1.47 15.41 14.18
CA ARG A 231 2.06 16.60 13.54
C ARG A 231 1.01 17.62 13.10
N CYS A 232 -0.28 17.26 13.12
CA CYS A 232 -1.40 18.14 12.82
C CYS A 232 -1.28 18.85 11.46
N GLN A 233 -0.87 18.09 10.41
CA GLN A 233 -0.74 18.58 9.04
C GLN A 233 -1.79 17.90 8.16
N PRO A 234 -2.92 18.54 7.81
CA PRO A 234 -3.99 17.93 7.02
C PRO A 234 -3.54 17.45 5.64
N GLU A 235 -2.58 18.12 5.01
CA GLU A 235 -2.02 17.73 3.71
C GLU A 235 -1.36 16.35 3.72
N TYR A 236 -0.93 15.85 4.88
CA TYR A 236 -0.39 14.49 5.01
C TYR A 236 -1.47 13.41 4.89
N CYS A 237 -2.74 13.82 4.90
CA CYS A 237 -3.86 12.92 4.63
C CYS A 237 -4.06 12.64 3.14
N THR A 238 -3.58 13.53 2.25
CA THR A 238 -3.83 13.47 0.80
C THR A 238 -2.57 13.29 -0.03
N THR A 239 -1.39 13.23 0.59
CA THR A 239 -0.11 13.03 -0.07
C THR A 239 0.58 11.74 0.36
N ALA A 240 1.30 11.12 -0.59
CA ALA A 240 2.11 9.95 -0.33
C ALA A 240 3.21 10.27 0.69
N SER A 241 3.46 9.36 1.63
CA SER A 241 4.46 9.58 2.68
C SER A 241 5.89 9.46 2.15
N ASP A 242 6.84 10.07 2.89
CA ASP A 242 8.28 9.87 2.73
C ASP A 242 8.65 8.38 2.58
N LYS A 243 8.08 7.53 3.43
CA LYS A 243 8.29 6.08 3.39
C LYS A 243 7.79 5.47 2.07
N ALA A 244 6.58 5.82 1.64
CA ALA A 244 6.00 5.29 0.42
C ALA A 244 6.83 5.69 -0.82
N LEU A 245 7.28 6.94 -0.86
CA LEU A 245 8.11 7.45 -1.96
C LEU A 245 9.54 6.90 -1.94
N ALA A 246 10.14 6.71 -0.75
CA ALA A 246 11.47 6.09 -0.64
C ALA A 246 11.45 4.63 -1.10
N VAL A 247 10.45 3.84 -0.65
CA VAL A 247 10.26 2.45 -1.11
C VAL A 247 10.00 2.41 -2.61
N GLY A 248 9.18 3.34 -3.14
CA GLY A 248 8.93 3.46 -4.58
C GLY A 248 10.21 3.74 -5.39
N GLY A 249 11.13 4.55 -4.85
CA GLY A 249 12.44 4.79 -5.44
C GLY A 249 13.29 3.51 -5.52
N GLY A 250 13.32 2.74 -4.43
CA GLY A 250 14.04 1.45 -4.41
C GLY A 250 13.43 0.42 -5.38
N VAL A 251 12.10 0.37 -5.49
CA VAL A 251 11.44 -0.51 -6.48
C VAL A 251 11.79 -0.11 -7.92
N LEU A 252 11.78 1.19 -8.22
CA LEU A 252 12.19 1.70 -9.54
C LEU A 252 13.63 1.33 -9.86
N GLU A 253 14.56 1.53 -8.90
CA GLU A 253 15.98 1.12 -9.03
C GLU A 253 16.09 -0.37 -9.35
N ALA A 254 15.42 -1.23 -8.55
CA ALA A 254 15.47 -2.67 -8.74
C ALA A 254 14.97 -3.11 -10.12
N ILE A 255 13.85 -2.54 -10.58
CA ILE A 255 13.27 -2.86 -11.89
C ILE A 255 14.21 -2.45 -13.01
N LEU A 256 14.73 -1.23 -12.99
CA LEU A 256 15.63 -0.72 -14.04
C LEU A 256 16.94 -1.51 -14.09
N HIS A 257 17.53 -1.82 -12.94
CA HIS A 257 18.76 -2.60 -12.86
C HIS A 257 18.59 -4.04 -13.35
N LEU A 258 17.54 -4.73 -12.89
CA LEU A 258 17.33 -6.16 -13.20
C LEU A 258 16.79 -6.40 -14.61
N SER A 259 16.09 -5.43 -15.19
CA SER A 259 15.55 -5.55 -16.56
C SER A 259 16.58 -5.25 -17.65
N GLY A 260 17.77 -4.71 -17.32
CA GLY A 260 18.74 -4.23 -18.29
C GLY A 260 18.22 -3.03 -19.13
N ALA A 261 17.18 -2.34 -18.67
CA ALA A 261 16.56 -1.25 -19.44
C ALA A 261 17.52 -0.07 -19.69
N LEU A 262 18.56 0.07 -18.88
CA LEU A 262 19.57 1.12 -19.00
C LEU A 262 20.81 0.66 -19.79
N ASP A 263 20.96 -0.63 -20.09
CA ASP A 263 22.11 -1.17 -20.82
C ASP A 263 22.00 -0.93 -22.35
N GLN A 264 20.90 -0.34 -22.81
CA GLN A 264 20.58 -0.08 -24.22
C GLN A 264 20.79 1.40 -24.63
N VAL A 265 21.46 2.19 -23.79
CA VAL A 265 21.74 3.62 -24.07
C VAL A 265 23.19 3.81 -24.47
#